data_e746a5f4e2dc56079290b24c4bb40c0a
#
_entry.id   e746a5f4e2dc56079290b24c4bb40c0a
#
_cell.length_a   1.000
_cell.length_b   1.000
_cell.length_c   1.000
_cell.angle_alpha   90.00
_cell.angle_beta   90.00
_cell.angle_gamma   90.00
#
_symmetry.space_group_name_H-M   'P 1'
#
loop_
_entity.id
_entity.type
_entity.pdbx_description
1 polymer ?
#
loop_
_entity_poly.entity_id
_entity_poly.type
_entity_poly.pdbx_seq_one_letter_code
_entity_poly.pdbx_strand_id
1 'polypeptide(L)'
;MNARYNAADIEVLSGLDPVKRRPGMYTDTARPNHLAQEVIDNAVDEALAGHAHTVEVTLFKDGSCEVSDDGRGMPVDIHPEEKIPGVELILTRLHAGGKFNNKNYTFSGGLHGVGVSVVNALSTLVEVHIKRDGSEHRITFRNGDRATPLEVVGSVGKKNTGTRVRFWADPKYFDTPKYNLRGLRHLLRAKAVLCPGLTVKLLDEATGEQDTWYYEDGLSDYLKAELGEREMLPADLFVGHLKKENEIVDWALAWIPEGELVQESYVNLIPTAQHGTHANGLRTGLTEALREFCDFRNLLPRGVKLAPEDVWDRVSFVLSLKMTDPQFSGQTKERLSSRQAAGFVEGAAHDAFSLLLNQNVALGEQIAQLAIERASARLKTEKLVTRKKVTQGPALPGKLADCISQDLSRTELFLVEGDSAGGSAKQARDKDFQAILPLRGKILNTWEVSSGSVLASEEVHNLAIAIGCDPGKEDIAGLRYGKVVILADADSDGLHIATLLTALFLKHFPALVDAGHVFVAMPPLFRVDVGKQVFYALDEEEKRTMLDKIEREKIKGQISVTRFKGLGEMNPQQLRESTIHPDTRRLVQLTIDDGEQTHSLMDMLLAKKRASDRKGWLEKKGDLASLEV
;
A
#
# COMPACT_ATOMS: atom_id res chain seq x y z
N MET A 1 8.51 -45.11 -10.04
CA MET A 1 8.60 -45.31 -8.57
C MET A 1 7.91 -44.11 -7.92
N ASN A 2 6.74 -44.31 -7.36
CA ASN A 2 6.07 -43.24 -6.62
C ASN A 2 6.86 -43.00 -5.32
N ALA A 3 7.63 -41.93 -5.28
CA ALA A 3 8.20 -41.44 -4.03
C ALA A 3 7.01 -41.06 -3.13
N ARG A 4 6.78 -41.78 -2.04
CA ARG A 4 5.78 -41.40 -1.04
C ARG A 4 6.31 -40.18 -0.31
N TYR A 5 5.64 -39.03 -0.48
CA TYR A 5 5.88 -37.85 0.34
C TYR A 5 5.64 -38.19 1.81
N ASN A 6 6.62 -37.95 2.65
CA ASN A 6 6.59 -38.27 4.09
C ASN A 6 7.23 -37.15 4.92
N ALA A 7 7.15 -37.22 6.24
CA ALA A 7 7.67 -36.17 7.13
C ALA A 7 9.19 -35.90 6.96
N ALA A 8 9.96 -36.84 6.39
CA ALA A 8 11.38 -36.64 6.12
C ALA A 8 11.64 -35.73 4.91
N ASP A 9 10.63 -35.53 4.07
CA ASP A 9 10.70 -34.64 2.90
C ASP A 9 10.39 -33.17 3.28
N ILE A 10 9.99 -32.91 4.54
CA ILE A 10 9.73 -31.57 5.06
C ILE A 10 11.06 -30.94 5.48
N GLU A 11 11.49 -29.93 4.73
CA GLU A 11 12.66 -29.14 5.06
C GLU A 11 12.28 -28.00 6.02
N VAL A 12 12.97 -27.91 7.16
CA VAL A 12 12.80 -26.81 8.12
C VAL A 12 13.93 -25.83 7.95
N LEU A 13 13.61 -24.62 7.50
CA LEU A 13 14.57 -23.53 7.36
C LEU A 13 14.80 -22.86 8.71
N SER A 14 16.06 -22.49 9.00
CA SER A 14 16.46 -21.83 10.24
C SER A 14 17.26 -20.55 9.99
N GLY A 15 17.33 -19.67 11.00
CA GLY A 15 18.10 -18.44 10.93
C GLY A 15 17.65 -17.50 9.80
N LEU A 16 18.55 -17.16 8.87
CA LEU A 16 18.29 -16.29 7.73
C LEU A 16 17.99 -17.03 6.42
N ASP A 17 17.97 -18.35 6.41
CA ASP A 17 17.71 -19.16 5.21
C ASP A 17 16.32 -18.90 4.60
N PRO A 18 15.23 -18.68 5.38
CA PRO A 18 13.94 -18.33 4.81
C PRO A 18 13.99 -17.07 3.95
N VAL A 19 14.74 -16.05 4.39
CA VAL A 19 14.92 -14.79 3.66
C VAL A 19 15.68 -15.00 2.36
N LYS A 20 16.80 -15.73 2.42
CA LYS A 20 17.64 -16.04 1.25
C LYS A 20 16.89 -16.86 0.20
N ARG A 21 16.02 -17.75 0.65
CA ARG A 21 15.28 -18.67 -0.24
C ARG A 21 14.06 -18.02 -0.87
N ARG A 22 13.41 -17.09 -0.16
CA ARG A 22 12.20 -16.37 -0.62
C ARG A 22 12.28 -14.88 -0.30
N PRO A 23 13.21 -14.14 -0.94
CA PRO A 23 13.44 -12.72 -0.62
C PRO A 23 12.19 -11.84 -0.85
N GLY A 24 11.37 -12.14 -1.87
CA GLY A 24 10.14 -11.41 -2.16
C GLY A 24 9.06 -11.45 -1.06
N MET A 25 9.19 -12.36 -0.08
CA MET A 25 8.31 -12.35 1.12
C MET A 25 8.72 -11.28 2.14
N TYR A 26 9.96 -10.80 2.10
CA TYR A 26 10.55 -9.92 3.10
C TYR A 26 10.92 -8.55 2.57
N THR A 27 11.12 -8.41 1.25
CA THR A 27 11.57 -7.18 0.62
C THR A 27 11.07 -7.08 -0.82
N ASP A 28 11.03 -5.86 -1.36
CA ASP A 28 10.92 -5.65 -2.79
C ASP A 28 12.22 -6.10 -3.48
N THR A 29 12.11 -6.99 -4.45
CA THR A 29 13.24 -7.54 -5.20
C THR A 29 13.53 -6.81 -6.51
N ALA A 30 12.75 -5.81 -6.89
CA ALA A 30 13.03 -5.01 -8.08
C ALA A 30 14.34 -4.24 -7.92
N ARG A 31 14.55 -3.62 -6.74
CA ARG A 31 15.73 -2.80 -6.41
C ARG A 31 16.09 -2.88 -4.94
N PRO A 32 17.35 -2.61 -4.55
CA PRO A 32 17.75 -2.66 -3.13
C PRO A 32 17.26 -1.47 -2.28
N ASN A 33 16.38 -0.62 -2.81
CA ASN A 33 15.85 0.56 -2.10
C ASN A 33 15.19 0.19 -0.77
N HIS A 34 14.46 -0.91 -0.72
CA HIS A 34 13.79 -1.35 0.50
C HIS A 34 14.80 -1.78 1.59
N LEU A 35 15.95 -2.34 1.22
CA LEU A 35 17.01 -2.61 2.19
C LEU A 35 17.56 -1.31 2.80
N ALA A 36 17.79 -0.28 1.96
CA ALA A 36 18.18 1.04 2.46
C ALA A 36 17.11 1.62 3.39
N GLN A 37 15.83 1.50 3.02
CA GLN A 37 14.71 1.97 3.83
C GLN A 37 14.70 1.32 5.23
N GLU A 38 14.93 0.02 5.35
CA GLU A 38 14.94 -0.67 6.65
C GLU A 38 16.06 -0.15 7.58
N VAL A 39 17.22 0.20 7.04
CA VAL A 39 18.31 0.80 7.83
C VAL A 39 17.99 2.26 8.17
N ILE A 40 17.45 3.02 7.21
CA ILE A 40 17.01 4.40 7.43
C ILE A 40 15.93 4.46 8.51
N ASP A 41 14.93 3.57 8.46
CA ASP A 41 13.84 3.52 9.43
C ASP A 41 14.36 3.27 10.85
N ASN A 42 15.40 2.45 11.01
CA ASN A 42 16.03 2.26 12.32
C ASN A 42 16.75 3.51 12.83
N ALA A 43 17.47 4.23 11.96
CA ALA A 43 18.12 5.49 12.30
C ALA A 43 17.09 6.57 12.68
N VAL A 44 16.00 6.66 11.92
CA VAL A 44 14.92 7.63 12.16
C VAL A 44 14.09 7.27 13.41
N ASP A 45 13.97 5.99 13.77
CA ASP A 45 13.33 5.57 15.03
C ASP A 45 14.11 6.10 16.26
N GLU A 46 15.44 6.23 16.19
CA GLU A 46 16.23 6.92 17.23
C GLU A 46 15.88 8.42 17.32
N ALA A 47 15.62 9.07 16.18
CA ALA A 47 15.18 10.46 16.16
C ALA A 47 13.75 10.60 16.73
N LEU A 48 12.85 9.70 16.36
CA LEU A 48 11.48 9.67 16.88
C LEU A 48 11.44 9.44 18.41
N ALA A 49 12.41 8.68 18.92
CA ALA A 49 12.60 8.48 20.36
C ALA A 49 13.33 9.66 21.05
N GLY A 50 13.72 10.70 20.30
CA GLY A 50 14.38 11.90 20.83
C GLY A 50 15.87 11.75 21.09
N HIS A 51 16.53 10.76 20.48
CA HIS A 51 17.93 10.45 20.72
C HIS A 51 18.87 10.81 19.55
N ALA A 52 18.35 10.89 18.32
CA ALA A 52 19.13 11.32 17.15
C ALA A 52 18.63 12.67 16.62
N HIS A 53 19.55 13.45 16.07
CA HIS A 53 19.30 14.75 15.44
C HIS A 53 19.76 14.79 13.99
N THR A 54 20.57 13.83 13.56
CA THR A 54 21.11 13.76 12.22
C THR A 54 21.09 12.33 11.71
N VAL A 55 20.58 12.15 10.47
CA VAL A 55 20.67 10.91 9.72
C VAL A 55 21.33 11.20 8.39
N GLU A 56 22.41 10.49 8.08
CA GLU A 56 23.17 10.65 6.84
C GLU A 56 23.14 9.35 6.04
N VAL A 57 22.83 9.46 4.74
CA VAL A 57 22.83 8.35 3.79
C VAL A 57 23.84 8.61 2.70
N THR A 58 24.72 7.66 2.44
CA THR A 58 25.73 7.76 1.37
C THR A 58 25.61 6.56 0.43
N LEU A 59 25.44 6.85 -0.83
CA LEU A 59 25.56 5.86 -1.92
C LEU A 59 26.97 5.93 -2.49
N PHE A 60 27.74 4.87 -2.33
CA PHE A 60 29.12 4.82 -2.79
C PHE A 60 29.25 4.34 -4.23
N LYS A 61 30.36 4.71 -4.89
CA LYS A 61 30.70 4.28 -6.26
C LYS A 61 30.80 2.75 -6.40
N ASP A 62 31.13 2.05 -5.31
CA ASP A 62 31.22 0.60 -5.28
C ASP A 62 29.86 -0.11 -5.19
N GLY A 63 28.76 0.65 -5.22
CA GLY A 63 27.39 0.15 -5.14
C GLY A 63 26.89 -0.12 -3.71
N SER A 64 27.71 0.16 -2.67
CA SER A 64 27.25 0.07 -1.28
C SER A 64 26.41 1.27 -0.87
N CYS A 65 25.55 1.05 0.13
CA CYS A 65 24.80 2.08 0.82
C CYS A 65 25.25 2.12 2.30
N GLU A 66 25.46 3.31 2.82
CA GLU A 66 25.76 3.54 4.24
C GLU A 66 24.70 4.47 4.83
N VAL A 67 24.20 4.11 5.99
CA VAL A 67 23.31 4.94 6.81
C VAL A 67 23.97 5.15 8.15
N SER A 68 24.04 6.40 8.58
CA SER A 68 24.64 6.82 9.86
C SER A 68 23.65 7.68 10.64
N ASP A 69 23.56 7.46 11.94
CA ASP A 69 22.83 8.28 12.90
C ASP A 69 23.71 8.71 14.07
N ASP A 70 23.29 9.75 14.76
CA ASP A 70 23.89 10.24 16.00
C ASP A 70 23.08 9.85 17.27
N GLY A 71 22.31 8.75 17.17
CA GLY A 71 21.49 8.22 18.25
C GLY A 71 22.28 7.52 19.36
N ARG A 72 21.63 6.66 20.14
CA ARG A 72 22.24 5.97 21.30
C ARG A 72 23.29 4.92 20.91
N GLY A 73 23.31 4.49 19.67
CA GLY A 73 24.09 3.33 19.21
C GLY A 73 23.41 1.99 19.52
N MET A 74 23.51 1.04 18.62
CA MET A 74 22.99 -0.31 18.83
C MET A 74 23.57 -0.96 20.09
N PRO A 75 22.83 -1.86 20.78
CA PRO A 75 23.31 -2.54 21.98
C PRO A 75 24.52 -3.43 21.67
N VAL A 76 25.60 -3.24 22.44
CA VAL A 76 26.86 -3.98 22.32
C VAL A 76 27.06 -4.99 23.45
N ASP A 77 26.24 -4.92 24.49
CA ASP A 77 26.21 -5.83 25.61
C ASP A 77 25.74 -7.22 25.22
N ILE A 78 26.14 -8.22 26.02
CA ILE A 78 25.79 -9.61 25.80
C ILE A 78 24.36 -9.88 26.24
N HIS A 79 23.53 -10.40 25.33
CA HIS A 79 22.15 -10.79 25.65
C HIS A 79 22.14 -11.90 26.71
N PRO A 80 21.35 -11.78 27.78
CA PRO A 80 21.43 -12.70 28.93
C PRO A 80 21.07 -14.16 28.60
N GLU A 81 20.19 -14.39 27.63
CA GLU A 81 19.74 -15.74 27.22
C GLU A 81 20.55 -16.26 26.02
N GLU A 82 20.67 -15.46 24.96
CA GLU A 82 21.29 -15.87 23.69
C GLU A 82 22.83 -15.90 23.75
N LYS A 83 23.46 -15.27 24.77
CA LYS A 83 24.92 -15.22 25.01
C LYS A 83 25.75 -14.63 23.88
N ILE A 84 25.16 -13.81 23.03
CA ILE A 84 25.80 -13.06 21.95
C ILE A 84 25.54 -11.56 22.11
N PRO A 85 26.37 -10.68 21.49
CA PRO A 85 26.13 -9.25 21.50
C PRO A 85 24.77 -8.87 20.91
N GLY A 86 24.10 -7.85 21.47
CA GLY A 86 22.80 -7.39 21.01
C GLY A 86 22.79 -7.05 19.51
N VAL A 87 23.82 -6.37 19.01
CA VAL A 87 23.95 -6.06 17.57
C VAL A 87 24.02 -7.32 16.69
N GLU A 88 24.74 -8.36 17.14
CA GLU A 88 24.81 -9.63 16.43
C GLU A 88 23.44 -10.31 16.40
N LEU A 89 22.73 -10.31 17.52
CA LEU A 89 21.38 -10.87 17.64
C LEU A 89 20.42 -10.21 16.65
N ILE A 90 20.42 -8.87 16.61
CA ILE A 90 19.55 -8.08 15.73
C ILE A 90 19.81 -8.37 14.24
N LEU A 91 21.07 -8.60 13.85
CA LEU A 91 21.43 -8.82 12.45
C LEU A 91 21.31 -10.29 12.00
N THR A 92 21.32 -11.27 12.93
CA THR A 92 21.35 -12.68 12.57
C THR A 92 20.09 -13.46 12.93
N ARG A 93 19.16 -12.86 13.66
CA ARG A 93 17.90 -13.52 14.05
C ARG A 93 16.71 -12.74 13.54
N LEU A 94 15.76 -13.45 12.94
CA LEU A 94 14.44 -12.91 12.62
C LEU A 94 13.65 -12.72 13.92
N HIS A 95 12.79 -11.70 13.94
CA HIS A 95 11.95 -11.37 15.10
C HIS A 95 12.75 -11.05 16.38
N ALA A 96 13.97 -10.55 16.23
CA ALA A 96 14.78 -10.04 17.32
C ALA A 96 14.83 -8.51 17.28
N GLY A 97 14.45 -7.85 18.37
CA GLY A 97 14.51 -6.37 18.44
C GLY A 97 13.91 -5.80 19.72
N GLY A 98 14.40 -4.63 20.12
CA GLY A 98 13.94 -3.91 21.32
C GLY A 98 12.61 -3.16 21.15
N LYS A 99 11.94 -3.30 19.99
CA LYS A 99 10.71 -2.58 19.64
C LYS A 99 9.43 -3.37 19.95
N PHE A 100 9.53 -4.64 20.34
CA PHE A 100 8.40 -5.47 20.76
C PHE A 100 7.83 -5.08 22.15
N ASN A 101 8.62 -4.46 22.98
CA ASN A 101 8.19 -3.93 24.26
C ASN A 101 8.21 -2.40 24.18
N ASN A 102 7.07 -1.73 24.31
CA ASN A 102 6.90 -0.28 24.24
C ASN A 102 7.71 0.52 25.30
N LYS A 103 8.68 -0.12 25.97
CA LYS A 103 9.52 0.51 27.00
C LYS A 103 10.54 1.50 26.44
N ASN A 104 11.08 1.22 25.25
CA ASN A 104 12.15 2.02 24.64
C ASN A 104 11.68 2.87 23.45
N TYR A 105 10.60 2.47 22.81
CA TYR A 105 10.01 3.14 21.66
C TYR A 105 8.48 3.10 21.79
N THR A 106 7.87 4.25 22.00
CA THR A 106 6.39 4.35 22.05
C THR A 106 5.80 4.17 20.66
N PHE A 107 6.46 4.72 19.66
CA PHE A 107 6.11 4.59 18.25
C PHE A 107 7.35 4.19 17.47
N SER A 108 7.21 3.33 16.48
CA SER A 108 8.32 2.95 15.59
C SER A 108 7.81 2.57 14.20
N GLY A 109 8.64 2.79 13.18
CA GLY A 109 8.41 2.31 11.81
C GLY A 109 8.71 0.82 11.66
N GLY A 110 9.69 0.31 12.42
CA GLY A 110 10.09 -1.10 12.42
C GLY A 110 9.21 -1.96 13.34
N LEU A 111 8.15 -2.56 12.80
CA LEU A 111 7.15 -3.30 13.59
C LEU A 111 7.45 -4.79 13.78
N HIS A 112 8.21 -5.40 12.87
CA HIS A 112 8.33 -6.87 12.78
C HIS A 112 9.65 -7.44 13.32
N GLY A 113 10.64 -6.58 13.63
CA GLY A 113 11.96 -7.03 14.11
C GLY A 113 12.75 -7.88 13.11
N VAL A 114 12.50 -7.66 11.81
CA VAL A 114 13.15 -8.43 10.73
C VAL A 114 13.98 -7.56 9.77
N GLY A 115 13.78 -6.25 9.73
CA GLY A 115 14.35 -5.37 8.70
C GLY A 115 15.85 -5.50 8.53
N VAL A 116 16.63 -5.27 9.58
CA VAL A 116 18.10 -5.28 9.49
C VAL A 116 18.64 -6.69 9.28
N SER A 117 17.98 -7.72 9.81
CA SER A 117 18.36 -9.11 9.55
C SER A 117 18.11 -9.50 8.08
N VAL A 118 17.07 -8.94 7.44
CA VAL A 118 16.82 -9.06 5.99
C VAL A 118 17.93 -8.35 5.21
N VAL A 119 18.33 -7.14 5.61
CA VAL A 119 19.48 -6.45 4.98
C VAL A 119 20.74 -7.33 5.03
N ASN A 120 21.04 -7.92 6.19
CA ASN A 120 22.19 -8.80 6.33
C ASN A 120 22.06 -10.07 5.48
N ALA A 121 20.88 -10.71 5.45
CA ALA A 121 20.65 -11.92 4.67
C ALA A 121 20.83 -11.72 3.15
N LEU A 122 20.46 -10.55 2.63
CA LEU A 122 20.45 -10.21 1.21
C LEU A 122 21.63 -9.34 0.77
N SER A 123 22.67 -9.26 1.62
CA SER A 123 23.92 -8.53 1.33
C SER A 123 25.11 -9.46 1.29
N THR A 124 26.07 -9.19 0.40
CA THR A 124 27.36 -9.90 0.35
C THR A 124 28.25 -9.53 1.52
N LEU A 125 28.16 -8.29 2.00
CA LEU A 125 28.90 -7.75 3.13
C LEU A 125 28.04 -6.72 3.88
N VAL A 126 28.09 -6.75 5.20
CA VAL A 126 27.56 -5.71 6.08
C VAL A 126 28.63 -5.33 7.10
N GLU A 127 28.92 -4.06 7.23
CA GLU A 127 29.81 -3.49 8.23
C GLU A 127 29.03 -2.58 9.16
N VAL A 128 29.14 -2.82 10.46
CA VAL A 128 28.47 -2.03 11.47
C VAL A 128 29.50 -1.41 12.41
N HIS A 129 29.46 -0.10 12.52
CA HIS A 129 30.22 0.68 13.49
C HIS A 129 29.28 1.29 14.52
N ILE A 130 29.59 1.16 15.79
CA ILE A 130 28.75 1.61 16.89
C ILE A 130 29.60 2.43 17.86
N LYS A 131 29.22 3.67 18.06
CA LYS A 131 29.76 4.54 19.08
C LYS A 131 28.85 4.51 20.29
N ARG A 132 29.33 3.93 21.37
CA ARG A 132 28.54 3.78 22.60
C ARG A 132 29.46 3.67 23.82
N ASP A 133 29.03 4.25 24.92
CA ASP A 133 29.72 4.19 26.25
C ASP A 133 31.20 4.57 26.22
N GLY A 134 31.56 5.51 25.32
CA GLY A 134 32.94 6.02 25.19
C GLY A 134 33.86 5.17 24.31
N SER A 135 33.30 4.15 23.64
CA SER A 135 34.06 3.26 22.75
C SER A 135 33.44 3.22 21.36
N GLU A 136 34.27 3.01 20.36
CA GLU A 136 33.83 2.66 19.02
C GLU A 136 34.01 1.17 18.81
N HIS A 137 32.92 0.50 18.45
CA HIS A 137 32.85 -0.95 18.19
C HIS A 137 32.67 -1.21 16.69
N ARG A 138 33.17 -2.33 16.21
CA ARG A 138 32.98 -2.80 14.83
C ARG A 138 32.64 -4.29 14.83
N ILE A 139 31.70 -4.65 13.95
CA ILE A 139 31.36 -6.05 13.61
C ILE A 139 31.06 -6.13 12.13
N THR A 140 31.41 -7.26 11.49
CA THR A 140 31.16 -7.47 10.06
C THR A 140 30.45 -8.80 9.83
N PHE A 141 29.64 -8.83 8.77
CA PHE A 141 28.88 -10.01 8.34
C PHE A 141 29.12 -10.25 6.85
N ARG A 142 29.19 -11.51 6.44
CA ARG A 142 29.28 -11.91 5.04
C ARG A 142 28.16 -12.90 4.72
N ASN A 143 27.39 -12.59 3.68
CA ASN A 143 26.29 -13.44 3.23
C ASN A 143 25.31 -13.85 4.37
N GLY A 144 25.08 -12.94 5.32
CA GLY A 144 24.21 -13.17 6.46
C GLY A 144 24.88 -13.73 7.72
N ASP A 145 26.10 -14.27 7.60
CA ASP A 145 26.83 -14.88 8.72
C ASP A 145 27.86 -13.90 9.31
N ARG A 146 28.10 -13.99 10.63
CA ARG A 146 29.13 -13.21 11.29
C ARG A 146 30.53 -13.55 10.74
N ALA A 147 31.21 -12.56 10.19
CA ALA A 147 32.56 -12.69 9.66
C ALA A 147 33.64 -12.32 10.70
N THR A 148 33.41 -11.30 11.51
CA THR A 148 34.30 -10.92 12.61
C THR A 148 33.52 -10.82 13.92
N PRO A 149 34.16 -11.06 15.09
CA PRO A 149 33.53 -10.79 16.37
C PRO A 149 33.33 -9.27 16.54
N LEU A 150 32.51 -8.88 17.53
CA LEU A 150 32.38 -7.49 17.94
C LEU A 150 33.68 -7.06 18.65
N GLU A 151 34.38 -6.08 18.11
CA GLU A 151 35.66 -5.59 18.59
C GLU A 151 35.59 -4.09 18.89
N VAL A 152 36.30 -3.66 19.92
CA VAL A 152 36.56 -2.23 20.20
C VAL A 152 37.69 -1.79 19.27
N VAL A 153 37.37 -0.86 18.36
CA VAL A 153 38.34 -0.34 17.37
C VAL A 153 38.86 1.06 17.68
N GLY A 154 38.24 1.73 18.65
CA GLY A 154 38.65 3.07 19.06
C GLY A 154 37.97 3.52 20.33
N SER A 155 38.41 4.66 20.86
CA SER A 155 37.74 5.39 21.94
C SER A 155 37.17 6.70 21.41
N VAL A 156 35.98 7.07 21.89
CA VAL A 156 35.25 8.29 21.50
C VAL A 156 34.82 9.03 22.77
N GLY A 157 34.44 10.29 22.64
CA GLY A 157 33.83 11.01 23.75
C GLY A 157 32.51 10.33 24.19
N LYS A 158 32.25 10.27 25.51
CA LYS A 158 31.02 9.61 26.04
C LYS A 158 29.70 10.12 25.46
N LYS A 159 29.67 11.37 24.98
CA LYS A 159 28.50 11.97 24.33
C LYS A 159 28.49 11.76 22.81
N ASN A 160 29.57 11.25 22.23
CA ASN A 160 29.62 10.92 20.80
C ASN A 160 29.13 9.48 20.63
N THR A 161 27.83 9.35 20.39
CA THR A 161 27.15 8.08 20.22
C THR A 161 26.55 7.99 18.80
N GLY A 162 26.14 6.82 18.37
CA GLY A 162 25.48 6.62 17.09
C GLY A 162 25.78 5.26 16.48
N THR A 163 25.08 4.96 15.40
CA THR A 163 25.29 3.75 14.62
C THR A 163 25.57 4.11 13.17
N ARG A 164 26.45 3.36 12.52
CA ARG A 164 26.73 3.43 11.11
C ARG A 164 26.67 2.02 10.53
N VAL A 165 25.79 1.80 9.57
CA VAL A 165 25.60 0.52 8.88
C VAL A 165 25.91 0.72 7.41
N ARG A 166 26.93 0.04 6.89
CA ARG A 166 27.26 -0.01 5.47
C ARG A 166 27.03 -1.42 4.95
N PHE A 167 26.33 -1.53 3.83
CA PHE A 167 25.98 -2.82 3.26
C PHE A 167 26.12 -2.82 1.73
N TRP A 168 26.48 -3.99 1.20
CA TRP A 168 26.58 -4.26 -0.23
C TRP A 168 25.47 -5.25 -0.60
N ALA A 169 24.38 -4.77 -1.16
CA ALA A 169 23.27 -5.61 -1.60
C ALA A 169 23.79 -6.66 -2.60
N ASP A 170 23.40 -7.92 -2.42
CA ASP A 170 23.81 -9.02 -3.31
C ASP A 170 22.98 -8.97 -4.61
N PRO A 171 23.60 -8.70 -5.77
CA PRO A 171 22.89 -8.52 -7.04
C PRO A 171 22.01 -9.71 -7.44
N LYS A 172 22.29 -10.90 -6.93
CA LYS A 172 21.51 -12.10 -7.29
C LYS A 172 20.07 -12.08 -6.82
N TYR A 173 19.74 -11.22 -5.83
CA TYR A 173 18.40 -11.13 -5.27
C TYR A 173 17.56 -10.01 -5.88
N PHE A 174 18.12 -9.15 -6.73
CA PHE A 174 17.46 -7.97 -7.27
C PHE A 174 17.45 -7.98 -8.79
N ASP A 175 16.34 -7.54 -9.40
CA ASP A 175 16.23 -7.42 -10.85
C ASP A 175 17.23 -6.37 -11.39
N THR A 176 17.48 -5.31 -10.63
CA THR A 176 18.58 -4.35 -10.88
C THR A 176 19.27 -3.97 -9.57
N PRO A 177 20.63 -4.02 -9.52
CA PRO A 177 21.39 -3.67 -8.32
C PRO A 177 21.48 -2.15 -8.07
N LYS A 178 20.95 -1.33 -8.97
CA LYS A 178 21.02 0.14 -8.85
C LYS A 178 19.88 0.68 -8.00
N TYR A 179 20.21 1.61 -7.11
CA TYR A 179 19.21 2.34 -6.33
C TYR A 179 18.37 3.26 -7.22
N ASN A 180 17.07 3.36 -6.92
CA ASN A 180 16.22 4.42 -7.43
C ASN A 180 16.45 5.68 -6.58
N LEU A 181 17.26 6.59 -7.09
CA LEU A 181 17.66 7.81 -6.38
C LEU A 181 16.48 8.75 -6.14
N ARG A 182 15.55 8.86 -7.10
CA ARG A 182 14.33 9.67 -6.96
C ARG A 182 13.46 9.17 -5.79
N GLY A 183 13.23 7.86 -5.73
CA GLY A 183 12.46 7.25 -4.64
C GLY A 183 13.15 7.42 -3.29
N LEU A 184 14.49 7.31 -3.25
CA LEU A 184 15.26 7.49 -2.01
C LEU A 184 15.23 8.95 -1.53
N ARG A 185 15.34 9.94 -2.43
CA ARG A 185 15.19 11.37 -2.12
C ARG A 185 13.81 11.67 -1.52
N HIS A 186 12.76 11.15 -2.14
CA HIS A 186 11.39 11.32 -1.63
C HIS A 186 11.23 10.72 -0.23
N LEU A 187 11.72 9.49 -0.02
CA LEU A 187 11.70 8.83 1.29
C LEU A 187 12.41 9.65 2.36
N LEU A 188 13.65 10.08 2.10
CA LEU A 188 14.48 10.82 3.07
C LEU A 188 13.88 12.19 3.39
N ARG A 189 13.37 12.89 2.38
CA ARG A 189 12.66 14.15 2.57
C ARG A 189 11.43 13.96 3.45
N ALA A 190 10.62 12.91 3.21
CA ALA A 190 9.48 12.58 4.05
C ALA A 190 9.89 12.31 5.51
N LYS A 191 11.02 11.62 5.75
CA LYS A 191 11.52 11.40 7.12
C LYS A 191 11.87 12.71 7.84
N ALA A 192 12.51 13.66 7.15
CA ALA A 192 12.79 14.98 7.72
C ALA A 192 11.51 15.76 8.05
N VAL A 193 10.51 15.70 7.17
CA VAL A 193 9.19 16.34 7.38
C VAL A 193 8.46 15.76 8.58
N LEU A 194 8.49 14.44 8.74
CA LEU A 194 7.75 13.71 9.78
C LEU A 194 8.43 13.74 11.15
N CYS A 195 9.70 14.15 11.18
CA CYS A 195 10.49 14.33 12.39
C CYS A 195 11.01 15.77 12.46
N PRO A 196 10.20 16.76 12.88
CA PRO A 196 10.64 18.15 13.00
C PRO A 196 11.92 18.28 13.81
N GLY A 197 12.88 19.07 13.32
CA GLY A 197 14.20 19.24 13.94
C GLY A 197 15.23 18.15 13.58
N LEU A 198 14.87 17.12 12.81
CA LEU A 198 15.80 16.13 12.27
C LEU A 198 16.46 16.66 11.00
N THR A 199 17.79 16.64 10.96
CA THR A 199 18.56 16.88 9.73
C THR A 199 18.78 15.56 9.00
N VAL A 200 18.33 15.47 7.76
CA VAL A 200 18.53 14.29 6.90
C VAL A 200 19.40 14.69 5.73
N LYS A 201 20.46 13.91 5.46
CA LYS A 201 21.37 14.16 4.35
C LYS A 201 21.48 12.96 3.44
N LEU A 202 21.63 13.22 2.14
CA LEU A 202 21.93 12.21 1.12
C LEU A 202 23.15 12.66 0.32
N LEU A 203 24.12 11.77 0.16
CA LEU A 203 25.26 11.94 -0.73
C LEU A 203 25.26 10.80 -1.76
N ASP A 204 25.21 11.14 -3.03
CA ASP A 204 25.55 10.21 -4.11
C ASP A 204 27.00 10.46 -4.55
N GLU A 205 27.90 9.58 -4.13
CA GLU A 205 29.33 9.71 -4.45
C GLU A 205 29.61 9.57 -5.94
N ALA A 206 28.75 8.87 -6.69
CA ALA A 206 28.94 8.65 -8.13
C ALA A 206 28.74 9.95 -8.94
N THR A 207 27.75 10.75 -8.58
CA THR A 207 27.43 12.04 -9.22
C THR A 207 28.03 13.22 -8.49
N GLY A 208 28.34 13.06 -7.19
CA GLY A 208 28.76 14.15 -6.29
C GLY A 208 27.58 15.02 -5.83
N GLU A 209 26.34 14.62 -6.13
CA GLU A 209 25.15 15.33 -5.70
C GLU A 209 24.91 15.11 -4.19
N GLN A 210 24.58 16.20 -3.52
CA GLN A 210 24.26 16.20 -2.10
C GLN A 210 22.96 16.94 -1.85
N ASP A 211 22.07 16.30 -1.11
CA ASP A 211 20.82 16.88 -0.63
C ASP A 211 20.83 16.98 0.89
N THR A 212 20.21 18.03 1.43
CA THR A 212 20.00 18.21 2.88
C THR A 212 18.60 18.72 3.12
N TRP A 213 17.87 18.04 4.01
CA TRP A 213 16.52 18.43 4.42
C TRP A 213 16.47 18.67 5.92
N TYR A 214 15.83 19.76 6.29
CA TYR A 214 15.54 20.14 7.67
C TYR A 214 14.24 20.95 7.67
N TYR A 215 13.32 20.58 8.55
CA TYR A 215 12.03 21.25 8.70
C TYR A 215 11.81 21.54 10.18
N GLU A 216 11.58 22.81 10.52
CA GLU A 216 11.32 23.22 11.89
C GLU A 216 9.87 22.94 12.27
N ASP A 217 8.92 23.35 11.42
CA ASP A 217 7.48 23.13 11.57
C ASP A 217 6.95 21.92 10.76
N GLY A 218 7.84 21.04 10.33
CA GLY A 218 7.53 19.74 9.73
C GLY A 218 6.53 19.79 8.57
N LEU A 219 5.31 19.31 8.82
CA LEU A 219 4.28 19.18 7.78
C LEU A 219 3.86 20.51 7.15
N SER A 220 3.83 21.59 7.95
CA SER A 220 3.44 22.93 7.49
C SER A 220 4.45 23.50 6.49
N ASP A 221 5.74 23.45 6.84
CA ASP A 221 6.82 23.95 5.98
C ASP A 221 6.88 23.16 4.68
N TYR A 222 6.73 21.83 4.79
CA TYR A 222 6.73 20.96 3.64
C TYR A 222 5.59 21.27 2.69
N LEU A 223 4.34 21.32 3.20
CA LEU A 223 3.18 21.55 2.35
C LEU A 223 3.20 22.96 1.72
N LYS A 224 3.66 23.98 2.47
CA LYS A 224 3.88 25.34 1.91
C LYS A 224 4.89 25.33 0.78
N ALA A 225 6.01 24.62 0.94
CA ALA A 225 7.03 24.51 -0.10
C ALA A 225 6.53 23.78 -1.37
N GLU A 226 5.73 22.73 -1.21
CA GLU A 226 5.14 21.99 -2.34
C GLU A 226 4.04 22.78 -3.06
N LEU A 227 3.25 23.54 -2.33
CA LEU A 227 2.20 24.39 -2.90
C LEU A 227 2.77 25.64 -3.58
N GLY A 228 3.93 26.14 -3.11
CA GLY A 228 4.57 27.34 -3.66
C GLY A 228 3.65 28.57 -3.55
N GLU A 229 3.53 29.33 -4.64
CA GLU A 229 2.71 30.54 -4.71
C GLU A 229 1.24 30.28 -5.13
N ARG A 230 0.78 29.02 -5.06
CA ARG A 230 -0.61 28.70 -5.44
C ARG A 230 -1.59 29.38 -4.49
N GLU A 231 -2.69 29.81 -5.04
CA GLU A 231 -3.81 30.31 -4.24
C GLU A 231 -4.35 29.16 -3.37
N MET A 232 -4.52 29.42 -2.08
CA MET A 232 -5.02 28.44 -1.12
C MET A 232 -6.01 29.05 -0.15
N LEU A 233 -6.89 28.21 0.35
CA LEU A 233 -7.90 28.58 1.32
C LEU A 233 -7.82 27.59 2.51
N PRO A 234 -7.58 28.04 3.74
CA PRO A 234 -7.20 29.41 4.13
C PRO A 234 -5.84 29.86 3.58
N ALA A 235 -5.57 31.17 3.60
CA ALA A 235 -4.30 31.74 3.17
C ALA A 235 -3.10 31.20 3.97
N ASP A 236 -3.30 30.89 5.26
CA ASP A 236 -2.41 30.07 6.09
C ASP A 236 -2.98 28.66 6.22
N LEU A 237 -2.11 27.65 6.16
CA LEU A 237 -2.53 26.25 6.24
C LEU A 237 -3.35 25.98 7.51
N PHE A 238 -4.42 25.20 7.38
CA PHE A 238 -5.09 24.63 8.54
C PHE A 238 -4.24 23.48 9.09
N VAL A 239 -3.59 23.74 10.21
CA VAL A 239 -2.76 22.79 10.93
C VAL A 239 -3.45 22.28 12.17
N GLY A 240 -3.21 21.04 12.53
CA GLY A 240 -3.71 20.47 13.76
C GLY A 240 -2.77 19.45 14.35
N HIS A 241 -2.83 19.33 15.66
CA HIS A 241 -2.07 18.39 16.47
C HIS A 241 -2.95 17.90 17.60
N LEU A 242 -3.06 16.57 17.74
CA LEU A 242 -3.69 15.96 18.92
C LEU A 242 -2.85 14.78 19.38
N LYS A 243 -2.49 14.80 20.67
CA LYS A 243 -1.74 13.74 21.34
C LYS A 243 -2.62 13.08 22.39
N LYS A 244 -2.78 11.76 22.32
CA LYS A 244 -3.28 10.89 23.39
C LYS A 244 -2.18 9.93 23.83
N GLU A 245 -2.45 9.09 24.79
CA GLU A 245 -1.46 8.17 25.37
C GLU A 245 -0.78 7.28 24.32
N ASN A 246 -1.57 6.71 23.40
CA ASN A 246 -1.12 5.72 22.44
C ASN A 246 -1.26 6.19 20.97
N GLU A 247 -1.66 7.43 20.73
CA GLU A 247 -1.92 7.94 19.39
C GLU A 247 -1.57 9.43 19.32
N ILE A 248 -0.91 9.82 18.24
CA ILE A 248 -0.64 11.23 17.90
C ILE A 248 -1.04 11.44 16.46
N VAL A 249 -1.80 12.48 16.18
CA VAL A 249 -2.11 12.89 14.82
C VAL A 249 -1.67 14.33 14.60
N ASP A 250 -0.99 14.53 13.47
CA ASP A 250 -0.57 15.83 12.96
C ASP A 250 -1.08 15.97 11.54
N TRP A 251 -1.57 17.15 11.16
CA TRP A 251 -1.91 17.46 9.78
C TRP A 251 -1.63 18.91 9.43
N ALA A 252 -1.39 19.12 8.14
CA ALA A 252 -1.44 20.42 7.48
C ALA A 252 -2.27 20.26 6.23
N LEU A 253 -3.22 21.16 5.98
CA LEU A 253 -4.07 21.12 4.79
C LEU A 253 -4.56 22.50 4.36
N ALA A 254 -4.93 22.58 3.08
CA ALA A 254 -5.65 23.71 2.49
C ALA A 254 -6.46 23.24 1.29
N TRP A 255 -7.48 24.02 0.94
CA TRP A 255 -8.21 23.88 -0.33
C TRP A 255 -7.48 24.66 -1.42
N ILE A 256 -7.20 24.01 -2.54
CA ILE A 256 -6.47 24.58 -3.68
C ILE A 256 -7.46 24.68 -4.85
N PRO A 257 -7.94 25.89 -5.21
CA PRO A 257 -8.94 26.04 -6.26
C PRO A 257 -8.49 25.49 -7.61
N GLU A 258 -7.21 25.73 -7.98
CA GLU A 258 -6.61 25.31 -9.24
C GLU A 258 -5.19 24.73 -9.04
N GLY A 259 -4.77 23.85 -9.95
CA GLY A 259 -3.44 23.23 -9.96
C GLY A 259 -3.42 21.81 -9.40
N GLU A 260 -2.21 21.24 -9.34
CA GLU A 260 -1.96 19.90 -8.80
C GLU A 260 -2.14 19.86 -7.29
N LEU A 261 -2.71 18.77 -6.78
CA LEU A 261 -2.91 18.54 -5.37
C LEU A 261 -1.73 17.78 -4.76
N VAL A 262 -1.42 18.10 -3.53
CA VAL A 262 -0.49 17.34 -2.70
C VAL A 262 -1.33 16.53 -1.71
N GLN A 263 -1.31 15.21 -1.82
CA GLN A 263 -2.10 14.34 -0.95
C GLN A 263 -1.22 13.20 -0.42
N GLU A 264 -0.68 13.39 0.77
CA GLU A 264 0.24 12.45 1.39
C GLU A 264 -0.25 12.05 2.78
N SER A 265 -0.10 10.80 3.11
CA SER A 265 -0.39 10.31 4.45
C SER A 265 0.64 9.29 4.93
N TYR A 266 0.88 9.30 6.24
CA TYR A 266 1.93 8.53 6.88
C TYR A 266 1.42 7.91 8.18
N VAL A 267 1.88 6.71 8.48
CA VAL A 267 1.63 6.02 9.75
C VAL A 267 2.94 5.53 10.33
N ASN A 268 3.30 5.98 11.53
CA ASN A 268 4.59 5.69 12.16
C ASN A 268 5.76 5.94 11.20
N LEU A 269 5.73 7.06 10.48
CA LEU A 269 6.72 7.51 9.48
C LEU A 269 6.77 6.65 8.20
N ILE A 270 5.85 5.71 8.03
CA ILE A 270 5.73 4.87 6.83
C ILE A 270 4.76 5.57 5.87
N PRO A 271 5.14 5.81 4.61
CA PRO A 271 4.22 6.37 3.62
C PRO A 271 3.09 5.38 3.32
N THR A 272 1.87 5.87 3.36
CA THR A 272 0.67 5.11 3.01
C THR A 272 0.12 5.62 1.69
N ALA A 273 0.71 5.16 0.58
CA ALA A 273 0.36 5.64 -0.77
C ALA A 273 -1.13 5.43 -1.14
N GLN A 274 -1.76 4.41 -0.56
CA GLN A 274 -3.20 4.15 -0.71
C GLN A 274 -4.02 4.69 0.48
N HIS A 275 -3.43 5.54 1.31
CA HIS A 275 -4.04 6.13 2.50
C HIS A 275 -4.56 5.07 3.50
N GLY A 276 -5.86 5.10 3.81
CA GLY A 276 -6.51 4.15 4.71
C GLY A 276 -7.44 4.80 5.71
N THR A 277 -7.64 4.13 6.84
CA THR A 277 -8.63 4.53 7.86
C THR A 277 -8.38 5.91 8.45
N HIS A 278 -7.11 6.31 8.64
CA HIS A 278 -6.73 7.64 9.17
C HIS A 278 -7.10 8.78 8.21
N ALA A 279 -6.84 8.64 6.90
CA ALA A 279 -7.22 9.63 5.90
C ALA A 279 -8.75 9.69 5.72
N ASN A 280 -9.44 8.55 5.82
CA ASN A 280 -10.90 8.50 5.85
C ASN A 280 -11.45 9.23 7.09
N GLY A 281 -10.83 9.07 8.25
CA GLY A 281 -11.19 9.82 9.46
C GLY A 281 -11.07 11.32 9.27
N LEU A 282 -9.93 11.79 8.70
CA LEU A 282 -9.74 13.22 8.39
C LEU A 282 -10.85 13.74 7.46
N ARG A 283 -11.13 13.02 6.38
CA ARG A 283 -12.18 13.35 5.42
C ARG A 283 -13.57 13.43 6.07
N THR A 284 -13.91 12.45 6.92
CA THR A 284 -15.19 12.41 7.61
C THR A 284 -15.31 13.57 8.59
N GLY A 285 -14.31 13.79 9.44
CA GLY A 285 -14.32 14.87 10.44
C GLY A 285 -14.47 16.26 9.81
N LEU A 286 -13.71 16.54 8.73
CA LEU A 286 -13.88 17.81 8.00
C LEU A 286 -15.28 17.95 7.39
N THR A 287 -15.83 16.85 6.85
CA THR A 287 -17.15 16.87 6.21
C THR A 287 -18.26 17.14 7.22
N GLU A 288 -18.22 16.48 8.37
CA GLU A 288 -19.23 16.63 9.42
C GLU A 288 -19.19 18.01 10.03
N ALA A 289 -18.01 18.52 10.37
CA ALA A 289 -17.86 19.88 10.90
C ALA A 289 -18.37 20.95 9.93
N LEU A 290 -18.10 20.81 8.62
CA LEU A 290 -18.60 21.75 7.62
C LEU A 290 -20.12 21.64 7.43
N ARG A 291 -20.68 20.44 7.47
CA ARG A 291 -22.14 20.22 7.42
C ARG A 291 -22.84 20.91 8.60
N GLU A 292 -22.36 20.69 9.81
CA GLU A 292 -22.89 21.33 11.02
C GLU A 292 -22.83 22.85 10.93
N PHE A 293 -21.70 23.39 10.46
CA PHE A 293 -21.54 24.84 10.25
C PHE A 293 -22.54 25.39 9.21
N CYS A 294 -22.71 24.69 8.08
CA CYS A 294 -23.66 25.06 7.05
C CYS A 294 -25.12 24.99 7.52
N ASP A 295 -25.47 23.92 8.24
CA ASP A 295 -26.82 23.73 8.77
C ASP A 295 -27.18 24.81 9.81
N PHE A 296 -26.26 25.06 10.75
CA PHE A 296 -26.45 26.09 11.77
C PHE A 296 -26.68 27.49 11.17
N ARG A 297 -26.00 27.80 10.05
CA ARG A 297 -26.09 29.11 9.39
C ARG A 297 -27.08 29.17 8.22
N ASN A 298 -27.76 28.07 7.93
CA ASN A 298 -28.68 27.94 6.79
C ASN A 298 -28.03 28.31 5.43
N LEU A 299 -26.78 27.89 5.20
CA LEU A 299 -26.03 28.22 3.98
C LEU A 299 -26.39 27.30 2.80
N LEU A 300 -26.96 26.10 3.05
CA LEU A 300 -27.25 25.14 2.00
C LEU A 300 -28.46 25.55 1.15
N PRO A 301 -28.31 25.62 -0.19
CA PRO A 301 -29.45 25.82 -1.09
C PRO A 301 -30.44 24.64 -0.99
N ARG A 302 -31.72 24.91 -1.31
CA ARG A 302 -32.75 23.86 -1.28
C ARG A 302 -32.38 22.66 -2.14
N GLY A 303 -32.36 21.46 -1.53
CA GLY A 303 -32.08 20.19 -2.20
C GLY A 303 -30.60 19.92 -2.41
N VAL A 304 -29.69 20.77 -1.96
CA VAL A 304 -28.26 20.51 -1.93
C VAL A 304 -27.89 19.85 -0.61
N LYS A 305 -27.19 18.73 -0.66
CA LYS A 305 -26.54 18.07 0.48
C LYS A 305 -25.07 17.91 0.15
N LEU A 306 -24.21 18.30 1.08
CA LEU A 306 -22.77 18.10 0.94
C LEU A 306 -22.44 16.61 1.08
N ALA A 307 -21.76 16.06 0.11
CA ALA A 307 -21.15 14.75 0.20
C ALA A 307 -19.67 14.89 0.61
N PRO A 308 -19.04 13.85 1.16
CA PRO A 308 -17.62 13.91 1.54
C PRO A 308 -16.70 14.33 0.40
N GLU A 309 -17.00 13.93 -0.82
CA GLU A 309 -16.26 14.31 -2.02
C GLU A 309 -16.34 15.80 -2.33
N ASP A 310 -17.46 16.46 -2.06
CA ASP A 310 -17.62 17.90 -2.31
C ASP A 310 -16.69 18.74 -1.42
N VAL A 311 -16.42 18.25 -0.21
CA VAL A 311 -15.51 18.89 0.74
C VAL A 311 -14.05 18.54 0.43
N TRP A 312 -13.81 17.29 -0.04
CA TRP A 312 -12.48 16.72 -0.21
C TRP A 312 -11.84 16.97 -1.58
N ASP A 313 -12.64 17.26 -2.61
CA ASP A 313 -12.22 17.33 -4.02
C ASP A 313 -10.96 18.17 -4.27
N ARG A 314 -10.82 19.28 -3.57
CA ARG A 314 -9.69 20.22 -3.78
C ARG A 314 -8.79 20.37 -2.56
N VAL A 315 -8.77 19.37 -1.66
CA VAL A 315 -7.92 19.39 -0.47
C VAL A 315 -6.52 18.89 -0.81
N SER A 316 -5.52 19.75 -0.62
CA SER A 316 -4.14 19.35 -0.46
C SER A 316 -3.84 19.14 1.02
N PHE A 317 -3.22 18.02 1.36
CA PHE A 317 -2.94 17.68 2.75
C PHE A 317 -1.70 16.82 2.91
N VAL A 318 -1.08 16.96 4.08
CA VAL A 318 -0.12 16.00 4.61
C VAL A 318 -0.62 15.58 5.99
N LEU A 319 -0.79 14.28 6.19
CA LEU A 319 -1.32 13.68 7.41
C LEU A 319 -0.32 12.70 8.00
N SER A 320 0.05 12.86 9.25
CA SER A 320 0.91 11.96 10.01
C SER A 320 0.15 11.39 11.20
N LEU A 321 0.02 10.08 11.26
CA LEU A 321 -0.51 9.36 12.42
C LEU A 321 0.61 8.55 13.05
N LYS A 322 0.80 8.69 14.37
CA LYS A 322 1.64 7.81 15.18
C LYS A 322 0.72 7.02 16.10
N MET A 323 0.81 5.71 16.08
CA MET A 323 -0.03 4.83 16.90
C MET A 323 0.69 3.55 17.28
N THR A 324 0.29 2.96 18.40
CA THR A 324 0.75 1.63 18.79
C THR A 324 0.05 0.56 17.93
N ASP A 325 0.80 -0.46 17.52
CA ASP A 325 0.32 -1.64 16.79
C ASP A 325 -0.56 -1.35 15.55
N PRO A 326 -0.11 -0.51 14.58
CA PRO A 326 -0.86 -0.26 13.38
C PRO A 326 -1.02 -1.54 12.53
N GLN A 327 -2.21 -1.75 12.00
CA GLN A 327 -2.50 -2.85 11.08
C GLN A 327 -2.60 -2.31 9.65
N PHE A 328 -1.90 -2.95 8.72
CA PHE A 328 -1.88 -2.58 7.33
C PHE A 328 -2.51 -3.65 6.44
N SER A 329 -2.99 -3.24 5.27
CA SER A 329 -3.47 -4.16 4.23
C SER A 329 -2.28 -4.61 3.38
N GLY A 330 -1.55 -5.65 3.82
CA GLY A 330 -0.41 -6.21 3.10
C GLY A 330 0.96 -5.78 3.64
N GLN A 331 2.00 -6.50 3.17
CA GLN A 331 3.38 -6.36 3.65
C GLN A 331 4.03 -5.03 3.25
N THR A 332 3.63 -4.44 2.12
CA THR A 332 4.15 -3.15 1.64
C THR A 332 3.67 -1.95 2.46
N LYS A 333 2.72 -2.18 3.40
CA LYS A 333 2.20 -1.17 4.34
C LYS A 333 1.58 0.08 3.68
N GLU A 334 1.16 -0.04 2.43
CA GLU A 334 0.65 1.10 1.65
C GLU A 334 -0.68 1.66 2.14
N ARG A 335 -1.47 0.86 2.89
CA ARG A 335 -2.79 1.23 3.37
C ARG A 335 -3.01 0.82 4.82
N LEU A 336 -3.37 1.79 5.67
CA LEU A 336 -3.77 1.53 7.05
C LEU A 336 -5.18 0.91 7.12
N SER A 337 -5.34 -0.16 7.91
CA SER A 337 -6.62 -0.85 8.13
C SER A 337 -7.13 -0.80 9.59
N SER A 338 -6.36 -0.24 10.52
CA SER A 338 -6.75 -0.08 11.93
C SER A 338 -8.02 0.77 12.07
N ARG A 339 -9.13 0.19 12.53
CA ARG A 339 -10.42 0.89 12.62
C ARG A 339 -10.41 2.05 13.63
N GLN A 340 -9.71 1.87 14.75
CA GLN A 340 -9.59 2.91 15.78
C GLN A 340 -9.00 4.21 15.27
N ALA A 341 -8.07 4.12 14.32
CA ALA A 341 -7.44 5.29 13.71
C ALA A 341 -8.46 6.23 13.04
N ALA A 342 -9.51 5.66 12.42
CA ALA A 342 -10.55 6.47 11.79
C ALA A 342 -11.26 7.36 12.81
N GLY A 343 -11.79 6.79 13.90
CA GLY A 343 -12.52 7.54 14.92
C GLY A 343 -11.63 8.54 15.68
N PHE A 344 -10.36 8.20 15.91
CA PHE A 344 -9.41 9.11 16.56
C PHE A 344 -9.14 10.35 15.69
N VAL A 345 -8.82 10.15 14.41
CA VAL A 345 -8.52 11.25 13.47
C VAL A 345 -9.79 12.06 13.15
N GLU A 346 -10.95 11.37 12.99
CA GLU A 346 -12.25 12.01 12.76
C GLU A 346 -12.59 12.97 13.88
N GLY A 347 -12.55 12.53 15.14
CA GLY A 347 -12.83 13.39 16.28
C GLY A 347 -11.87 14.57 16.38
N ALA A 348 -10.56 14.33 16.21
CA ALA A 348 -9.56 15.40 16.23
C ALA A 348 -9.77 16.44 15.14
N ALA A 349 -10.04 16.00 13.91
CA ALA A 349 -10.27 16.88 12.76
C ALA A 349 -11.58 17.63 12.89
N HIS A 350 -12.65 16.96 13.30
CA HIS A 350 -13.96 17.57 13.52
C HIS A 350 -13.89 18.72 14.53
N ASP A 351 -13.31 18.47 15.71
CA ASP A 351 -13.25 19.46 16.79
C ASP A 351 -12.40 20.67 16.39
N ALA A 352 -11.21 20.42 15.82
CA ALA A 352 -10.31 21.48 15.40
C ALA A 352 -10.89 22.30 14.24
N PHE A 353 -11.55 21.66 13.28
CA PHE A 353 -12.14 22.35 12.15
C PHE A 353 -13.39 23.12 12.53
N SER A 354 -14.25 22.56 13.38
CA SER A 354 -15.39 23.27 13.95
C SER A 354 -14.96 24.54 14.68
N LEU A 355 -13.85 24.47 15.43
CA LEU A 355 -13.29 25.64 16.10
C LEU A 355 -12.82 26.69 15.10
N LEU A 356 -12.07 26.31 14.05
CA LEU A 356 -11.61 27.22 12.99
C LEU A 356 -12.78 27.94 12.31
N LEU A 357 -13.81 27.18 11.89
CA LEU A 357 -14.99 27.71 11.20
C LEU A 357 -15.78 28.73 12.05
N ASN A 358 -15.86 28.46 13.36
CA ASN A 358 -16.60 29.35 14.28
C ASN A 358 -15.76 30.57 14.74
N GLN A 359 -14.43 30.44 14.81
CA GLN A 359 -13.56 31.57 15.12
C GLN A 359 -13.38 32.50 13.92
N ASN A 360 -13.40 31.99 12.71
CA ASN A 360 -13.28 32.78 11.47
C ASN A 360 -14.44 32.48 10.53
N VAL A 361 -15.55 33.09 10.83
CA VAL A 361 -16.82 32.88 10.12
C VAL A 361 -16.71 33.19 8.62
N ALA A 362 -16.02 34.28 8.25
CA ALA A 362 -15.84 34.64 6.85
C ALA A 362 -15.08 33.56 6.06
N LEU A 363 -14.03 32.97 6.66
CA LEU A 363 -13.31 31.85 6.10
C LEU A 363 -14.21 30.61 5.99
N GLY A 364 -14.98 30.32 7.05
CA GLY A 364 -15.93 29.20 7.06
C GLY A 364 -16.95 29.31 5.93
N GLU A 365 -17.50 30.51 5.69
CA GLU A 365 -18.43 30.78 4.60
C GLU A 365 -17.75 30.60 3.21
N GLN A 366 -16.49 31.00 3.05
CA GLN A 366 -15.74 30.78 1.81
C GLN A 366 -15.52 29.27 1.53
N ILE A 367 -15.12 28.50 2.53
CA ILE A 367 -14.95 27.05 2.40
C ILE A 367 -16.30 26.39 2.12
N ALA A 368 -17.37 26.81 2.82
CA ALA A 368 -18.71 26.29 2.57
C ALA A 368 -19.18 26.60 1.14
N GLN A 369 -18.93 27.83 0.65
CA GLN A 369 -19.28 28.24 -0.72
C GLN A 369 -18.56 27.34 -1.74
N LEU A 370 -17.26 27.06 -1.57
CA LEU A 370 -16.50 26.17 -2.44
C LEU A 370 -17.12 24.77 -2.47
N ALA A 371 -17.46 24.20 -1.31
CA ALA A 371 -18.09 22.88 -1.21
C ALA A 371 -19.51 22.86 -1.81
N ILE A 372 -20.30 23.92 -1.63
CA ILE A 372 -21.65 24.06 -2.20
C ILE A 372 -21.59 24.17 -3.73
N GLU A 373 -20.62 24.88 -4.27
CA GLU A 373 -20.40 24.96 -5.72
C GLU A 373 -20.07 23.58 -6.31
N ARG A 374 -19.21 22.79 -5.63
CA ARG A 374 -18.89 21.42 -6.01
C ARG A 374 -20.11 20.50 -5.93
N ALA A 375 -20.85 20.55 -4.82
CA ALA A 375 -22.10 19.81 -4.68
C ALA A 375 -23.11 20.16 -5.78
N SER A 376 -23.22 21.44 -6.10
CA SER A 376 -24.13 21.93 -7.15
C SER A 376 -23.68 21.49 -8.54
N ALA A 377 -22.37 21.49 -8.82
CA ALA A 377 -21.80 20.98 -10.07
C ALA A 377 -22.02 19.47 -10.18
N ARG A 378 -21.74 18.69 -9.11
CA ARG A 378 -22.01 17.25 -9.05
C ARG A 378 -23.49 16.95 -9.32
N LEU A 379 -24.42 17.63 -8.63
CA LEU A 379 -25.86 17.46 -8.81
C LEU A 379 -26.34 17.86 -10.22
N LYS A 380 -25.70 18.86 -10.85
CA LYS A 380 -25.97 19.20 -12.26
C LYS A 380 -25.45 18.12 -13.19
N THR A 381 -24.26 17.60 -12.94
CA THR A 381 -23.67 16.49 -13.69
C THR A 381 -24.49 15.20 -13.51
N GLU A 382 -24.93 14.89 -12.29
CA GLU A 382 -25.85 13.78 -12.01
C GLU A 382 -27.20 13.92 -12.75
N LYS A 383 -27.71 15.15 -12.88
CA LYS A 383 -28.92 15.40 -13.70
C LYS A 383 -28.65 15.32 -15.20
N LEU A 384 -27.42 15.61 -15.66
CA LEU A 384 -27.00 15.49 -17.08
C LEU A 384 -26.55 14.07 -17.42
N VAL A 385 -25.95 13.35 -16.47
CA VAL A 385 -25.63 11.92 -16.55
C VAL A 385 -26.83 11.09 -16.07
N THR A 386 -28.06 11.50 -16.39
CA THR A 386 -29.08 10.51 -16.61
C THR A 386 -28.55 9.64 -17.74
N ARG A 387 -28.25 8.36 -17.45
CA ARG A 387 -27.99 7.36 -18.49
C ARG A 387 -28.93 7.69 -19.64
N LYS A 388 -28.38 8.15 -20.79
CA LYS A 388 -29.19 8.18 -22.01
C LYS A 388 -29.88 6.83 -22.05
N LYS A 389 -31.19 6.79 -21.81
CA LYS A 389 -31.96 5.55 -22.04
C LYS A 389 -31.49 5.08 -23.39
N VAL A 390 -30.94 3.87 -23.46
CA VAL A 390 -30.46 3.24 -24.70
C VAL A 390 -31.69 3.03 -25.57
N THR A 391 -32.13 4.09 -26.19
CA THR A 391 -33.22 4.03 -27.18
C THR A 391 -32.69 3.84 -28.59
N GLN A 392 -31.35 3.85 -28.80
CA GLN A 392 -30.70 3.66 -30.10
C GLN A 392 -29.27 3.08 -30.04
N GLY A 393 -28.90 2.24 -29.03
CA GLY A 393 -27.62 1.53 -28.96
C GLY A 393 -27.79 0.01 -29.05
N PRO A 394 -26.69 -0.77 -29.21
CA PRO A 394 -26.77 -2.22 -29.17
C PRO A 394 -27.39 -2.69 -27.85
N ALA A 395 -28.23 -3.73 -27.93
CA ALA A 395 -28.88 -4.31 -26.76
C ALA A 395 -27.81 -4.78 -25.74
N LEU A 396 -28.03 -4.52 -24.45
CA LEU A 396 -27.13 -4.99 -23.41
C LEU A 396 -27.03 -6.52 -23.43
N PRO A 397 -25.83 -7.08 -23.09
CA PRO A 397 -25.66 -8.53 -23.09
C PRO A 397 -26.69 -9.21 -22.18
N GLY A 398 -27.39 -10.24 -22.70
CA GLY A 398 -28.44 -10.91 -21.95
C GLY A 398 -28.01 -11.58 -20.64
N LYS A 399 -26.71 -11.81 -20.49
CA LYS A 399 -26.12 -12.35 -19.25
C LYS A 399 -25.81 -11.30 -18.19
N LEU A 400 -25.77 -10.03 -18.55
CA LEU A 400 -25.47 -8.93 -17.62
C LEU A 400 -26.61 -8.80 -16.59
N ALA A 401 -26.27 -8.95 -15.32
CA ALA A 401 -27.14 -8.56 -14.23
C ALA A 401 -26.77 -7.13 -13.81
N ASP A 402 -27.45 -6.16 -14.42
CA ASP A 402 -27.16 -4.72 -14.21
C ASP A 402 -27.57 -4.23 -12.81
N CYS A 403 -27.03 -3.09 -12.38
CA CYS A 403 -27.39 -2.42 -11.13
C CYS A 403 -28.40 -1.30 -11.36
N ILE A 404 -29.04 -0.86 -10.28
CA ILE A 404 -30.08 0.17 -10.30
C ILE A 404 -29.49 1.57 -10.38
N SER A 405 -28.42 1.83 -9.63
CA SER A 405 -27.76 3.13 -9.57
C SER A 405 -27.15 3.51 -10.92
N GLN A 406 -27.17 4.81 -11.19
CA GLN A 406 -26.56 5.40 -12.38
C GLN A 406 -25.36 6.29 -12.03
N ASP A 407 -25.01 6.33 -10.75
CA ASP A 407 -23.90 7.11 -10.22
C ASP A 407 -22.58 6.37 -10.47
N LEU A 408 -21.78 6.88 -11.41
CA LEU A 408 -20.47 6.32 -11.75
C LEU A 408 -19.52 6.25 -10.56
N SER A 409 -19.62 7.16 -9.61
CA SER A 409 -18.74 7.14 -8.44
C SER A 409 -18.97 5.91 -7.54
N ARG A 410 -20.15 5.28 -7.64
CA ARG A 410 -20.56 4.14 -6.82
C ARG A 410 -20.66 2.84 -7.60
N THR A 411 -20.98 2.91 -8.90
CA THR A 411 -21.31 1.72 -9.70
C THR A 411 -20.08 0.87 -10.01
N GLU A 412 -20.26 -0.44 -9.93
CA GLU A 412 -19.20 -1.42 -10.10
C GLU A 412 -19.70 -2.56 -11.00
N LEU A 413 -18.85 -2.98 -11.94
CA LEU A 413 -19.07 -4.14 -12.78
C LEU A 413 -18.08 -5.23 -12.44
N PHE A 414 -18.56 -6.37 -11.95
CA PHE A 414 -17.75 -7.55 -11.73
C PHE A 414 -17.78 -8.45 -12.96
N LEU A 415 -16.62 -8.73 -13.53
CA LEU A 415 -16.40 -9.71 -14.58
C LEU A 415 -16.07 -11.03 -13.89
N VAL A 416 -16.98 -11.99 -13.92
CA VAL A 416 -16.90 -13.21 -13.11
C VAL A 416 -16.67 -14.42 -14.01
N GLU A 417 -15.74 -15.27 -13.62
CA GLU A 417 -15.43 -16.51 -14.32
C GLU A 417 -16.59 -17.52 -14.23
N GLY A 418 -17.13 -17.88 -15.39
CA GLY A 418 -18.12 -18.96 -15.52
C GLY A 418 -19.54 -18.61 -15.03
N ASP A 419 -20.50 -19.42 -15.47
CA ASP A 419 -21.91 -19.24 -15.12
C ASP A 419 -22.21 -19.66 -13.66
N SER A 420 -21.46 -20.62 -13.10
CA SER A 420 -21.65 -21.11 -11.71
C SER A 420 -21.29 -20.03 -10.70
N ALA A 421 -20.05 -19.52 -10.74
CA ALA A 421 -19.62 -18.42 -9.86
C ALA A 421 -20.42 -17.14 -10.15
N GLY A 422 -20.78 -16.88 -11.41
CA GLY A 422 -21.69 -15.81 -11.81
C GLY A 422 -23.05 -15.89 -11.14
N GLY A 423 -23.59 -17.10 -10.93
CA GLY A 423 -24.84 -17.34 -10.19
C GLY A 423 -24.74 -16.94 -8.72
N SER A 424 -23.69 -17.37 -8.04
CA SER A 424 -23.39 -17.00 -6.65
C SER A 424 -23.16 -15.49 -6.52
N ALA A 425 -22.38 -14.89 -7.43
CA ALA A 425 -22.09 -13.46 -7.43
C ALA A 425 -23.35 -12.60 -7.65
N LYS A 426 -24.26 -13.03 -8.54
CA LYS A 426 -25.57 -12.36 -8.75
C LYS A 426 -26.43 -12.32 -7.50
N GLN A 427 -26.35 -13.34 -6.64
CA GLN A 427 -27.05 -13.38 -5.35
C GLN A 427 -26.32 -12.59 -4.26
N ALA A 428 -24.99 -12.60 -4.30
CA ALA A 428 -24.13 -11.94 -3.31
C ALA A 428 -24.07 -10.40 -3.45
N ARG A 429 -24.26 -9.87 -4.68
CA ARG A 429 -24.09 -8.44 -4.99
C ARG A 429 -25.09 -7.53 -4.31
N ASP A 430 -24.72 -6.29 -4.14
CA ASP A 430 -25.67 -5.21 -3.89
C ASP A 430 -26.29 -4.76 -5.22
N LYS A 431 -27.61 -4.96 -5.34
CA LYS A 431 -28.35 -4.66 -6.59
C LYS A 431 -28.40 -3.17 -6.90
N ASP A 432 -28.18 -2.32 -5.89
CA ASP A 432 -28.26 -0.88 -6.10
C ASP A 432 -27.09 -0.37 -6.95
N PHE A 433 -25.87 -0.84 -6.70
CA PHE A 433 -24.68 -0.29 -7.36
C PHE A 433 -23.71 -1.32 -7.96
N GLN A 434 -23.93 -2.63 -7.74
CA GLN A 434 -23.06 -3.68 -8.27
C GLN A 434 -23.74 -4.46 -9.40
N ALA A 435 -23.08 -4.54 -10.54
CA ALA A 435 -23.47 -5.32 -11.72
C ALA A 435 -22.55 -6.54 -11.85
N ILE A 436 -23.08 -7.65 -12.40
CA ILE A 436 -22.33 -8.88 -12.64
C ILE A 436 -22.44 -9.27 -14.11
N LEU A 437 -21.30 -9.50 -14.75
CA LEU A 437 -21.20 -10.08 -16.09
C LEU A 437 -20.43 -11.40 -16.03
N PRO A 438 -21.09 -12.56 -16.09
CA PRO A 438 -20.40 -13.84 -16.20
C PRO A 438 -19.76 -13.99 -17.59
N LEU A 439 -18.50 -14.44 -17.62
CA LEU A 439 -17.76 -14.74 -18.84
C LEU A 439 -17.82 -16.23 -19.15
N ARG A 440 -17.89 -16.60 -20.43
CA ARG A 440 -17.90 -18.01 -20.88
C ARG A 440 -16.46 -18.52 -21.05
N GLY A 441 -15.88 -19.07 -19.98
CA GLY A 441 -14.55 -19.67 -20.03
C GLY A 441 -13.44 -18.65 -20.31
N LYS A 442 -12.31 -19.13 -20.82
CA LYS A 442 -11.15 -18.30 -21.13
C LYS A 442 -11.42 -17.41 -22.33
N ILE A 443 -11.25 -16.11 -22.16
CA ILE A 443 -11.33 -15.16 -23.28
C ILE A 443 -10.19 -15.39 -24.27
N LEU A 444 -10.37 -14.89 -25.47
CA LEU A 444 -9.32 -14.89 -26.50
C LEU A 444 -8.06 -14.17 -25.97
N ASN A 445 -6.88 -14.73 -26.22
CA ASN A 445 -5.64 -13.98 -26.03
C ASN A 445 -5.60 -12.84 -27.06
N THR A 446 -5.89 -11.63 -26.59
CA THR A 446 -6.03 -10.44 -27.44
C THR A 446 -4.71 -9.72 -27.66
N TRP A 447 -3.60 -10.21 -27.05
CA TRP A 447 -2.31 -9.49 -27.08
C TRP A 447 -1.75 -9.29 -28.49
N GLU A 448 -1.92 -10.27 -29.39
CA GLU A 448 -1.48 -10.17 -30.79
C GLU A 448 -2.60 -9.70 -31.75
N VAL A 449 -3.78 -9.34 -31.23
CA VAL A 449 -4.94 -8.89 -32.03
C VAL A 449 -4.98 -7.37 -32.07
N SER A 450 -5.35 -6.77 -33.18
CA SER A 450 -5.58 -5.31 -33.29
C SER A 450 -6.88 -4.90 -32.61
N SER A 451 -6.94 -3.65 -32.12
CA SER A 451 -8.17 -3.13 -31.45
C SER A 451 -9.39 -3.12 -32.37
N GLY A 452 -9.21 -2.97 -33.68
CA GLY A 452 -10.32 -3.08 -34.64
C GLY A 452 -10.84 -4.51 -34.84
N SER A 453 -9.96 -5.52 -34.67
CA SER A 453 -10.30 -6.92 -34.88
C SER A 453 -10.75 -7.64 -33.59
N VAL A 454 -10.48 -7.07 -32.42
CA VAL A 454 -10.76 -7.71 -31.12
C VAL A 454 -12.27 -7.86 -30.87
N LEU A 455 -13.10 -6.98 -31.42
CA LEU A 455 -14.57 -7.02 -31.35
C LEU A 455 -15.20 -8.17 -32.14
N ALA A 456 -14.43 -8.89 -32.95
CA ALA A 456 -14.90 -10.13 -33.59
C ALA A 456 -15.14 -11.26 -32.57
N SER A 457 -14.52 -11.16 -31.36
CA SER A 457 -14.81 -12.04 -30.24
C SER A 457 -16.13 -11.60 -29.58
N GLU A 458 -17.11 -12.50 -29.51
CA GLU A 458 -18.40 -12.24 -28.88
C GLU A 458 -18.25 -11.81 -27.42
N GLU A 459 -17.35 -12.45 -26.68
CA GLU A 459 -17.12 -12.11 -25.25
C GLU A 459 -16.53 -10.70 -25.10
N VAL A 460 -15.56 -10.30 -25.94
CA VAL A 460 -14.99 -8.96 -25.92
C VAL A 460 -16.01 -7.92 -26.39
N HIS A 461 -16.80 -8.24 -27.37
CA HIS A 461 -17.90 -7.37 -27.86
C HIS A 461 -18.93 -7.12 -26.74
N ASN A 462 -19.38 -8.19 -26.08
CA ASN A 462 -20.31 -8.09 -24.96
C ASN A 462 -19.74 -7.28 -23.79
N LEU A 463 -18.44 -7.45 -23.51
CA LEU A 463 -17.73 -6.70 -22.49
C LEU A 463 -17.66 -5.20 -22.84
N ALA A 464 -17.29 -4.86 -24.07
CA ALA A 464 -17.25 -3.47 -24.55
C ALA A 464 -18.63 -2.78 -24.45
N ILE A 465 -19.70 -3.48 -24.85
CA ILE A 465 -21.08 -2.97 -24.71
C ILE A 465 -21.45 -2.80 -23.22
N ALA A 466 -21.12 -3.76 -22.36
CA ALA A 466 -21.42 -3.67 -20.93
C ALA A 466 -20.70 -2.49 -20.26
N ILE A 467 -19.42 -2.30 -20.57
CA ILE A 467 -18.61 -1.19 -20.04
C ILE A 467 -19.06 0.14 -20.65
N GLY A 468 -19.46 0.15 -21.93
CA GLY A 468 -19.86 1.36 -22.67
C GLY A 468 -18.69 2.10 -23.34
N CYS A 469 -17.55 1.43 -23.53
CA CYS A 469 -16.35 1.98 -24.15
C CYS A 469 -15.88 1.09 -25.30
N ASP A 470 -15.37 1.69 -26.37
CA ASP A 470 -14.83 0.97 -27.52
C ASP A 470 -13.32 0.70 -27.35
N PRO A 471 -12.83 -0.49 -27.76
CA PRO A 471 -11.40 -0.80 -27.73
C PRO A 471 -10.57 0.17 -28.58
N GLY A 472 -9.43 0.61 -28.03
CA GLY A 472 -8.48 1.49 -28.71
C GLY A 472 -8.89 2.95 -28.81
N LYS A 473 -9.96 3.37 -28.14
CA LYS A 473 -10.36 4.77 -28.03
C LYS A 473 -9.95 5.37 -26.69
N GLU A 474 -9.54 6.63 -26.72
CA GLU A 474 -9.21 7.42 -25.52
C GLU A 474 -10.47 7.98 -24.84
N ASP A 475 -11.58 8.11 -25.59
CA ASP A 475 -12.85 8.63 -25.06
C ASP A 475 -13.56 7.59 -24.20
N ILE A 476 -13.67 7.87 -22.91
CA ILE A 476 -14.39 7.07 -21.91
C ILE A 476 -15.72 7.71 -21.47
N ALA A 477 -16.22 8.73 -22.19
CA ALA A 477 -17.48 9.41 -21.84
C ALA A 477 -18.71 8.47 -21.85
N GLY A 478 -18.61 7.33 -22.52
CA GLY A 478 -19.63 6.27 -22.53
C GLY A 478 -19.57 5.30 -21.35
N LEU A 479 -18.59 5.45 -20.44
CA LEU A 479 -18.39 4.54 -19.30
C LEU A 479 -19.65 4.37 -18.46
N ARG A 480 -19.99 3.12 -18.13
CA ARG A 480 -21.23 2.78 -17.42
C ARG A 480 -21.02 2.46 -15.95
N TYR A 481 -19.80 2.11 -15.55
CA TYR A 481 -19.46 1.72 -14.19
C TYR A 481 -18.14 2.37 -13.76
N GLY A 482 -18.12 2.99 -12.59
CA GLY A 482 -16.93 3.63 -12.06
C GLY A 482 -15.80 2.67 -11.69
N LYS A 483 -16.14 1.38 -11.47
CA LYS A 483 -15.14 0.32 -11.31
C LYS A 483 -15.49 -0.88 -12.16
N VAL A 484 -14.50 -1.41 -12.84
CA VAL A 484 -14.55 -2.70 -13.53
C VAL A 484 -13.64 -3.65 -12.78
N VAL A 485 -14.21 -4.68 -12.19
CA VAL A 485 -13.52 -5.58 -11.27
C VAL A 485 -13.40 -6.96 -11.89
N ILE A 486 -12.20 -7.44 -12.10
CA ILE A 486 -11.91 -8.80 -12.54
C ILE A 486 -12.02 -9.72 -11.33
N LEU A 487 -12.90 -10.70 -11.37
CA LEU A 487 -13.15 -11.68 -10.32
C LEU A 487 -13.02 -13.09 -10.89
N ALA A 488 -11.86 -13.69 -10.67
CA ALA A 488 -11.51 -15.02 -11.12
C ALA A 488 -11.21 -15.94 -9.92
N ASP A 489 -11.24 -17.24 -10.13
CA ASP A 489 -10.88 -18.23 -9.13
C ASP A 489 -9.41 -18.09 -8.72
N ALA A 490 -9.09 -18.49 -7.51
CA ALA A 490 -7.71 -18.41 -6.99
C ALA A 490 -6.82 -19.59 -7.45
N ASP A 491 -7.28 -20.38 -8.41
CA ASP A 491 -6.54 -21.49 -8.99
C ASP A 491 -5.76 -21.08 -10.26
N SER A 492 -5.03 -22.01 -10.85
CA SER A 492 -4.20 -21.76 -12.04
C SER A 492 -5.00 -21.33 -13.27
N ASP A 493 -6.25 -21.80 -13.41
CA ASP A 493 -7.12 -21.44 -14.52
C ASP A 493 -7.70 -20.05 -14.35
N GLY A 494 -8.13 -19.70 -13.14
CA GLY A 494 -8.60 -18.36 -12.80
C GLY A 494 -7.50 -17.30 -12.92
N LEU A 495 -6.28 -17.60 -12.47
CA LEU A 495 -5.13 -16.72 -12.67
C LEU A 495 -4.81 -16.48 -14.15
N HIS A 496 -4.99 -17.51 -14.99
CA HIS A 496 -4.85 -17.37 -16.45
C HIS A 496 -5.93 -16.45 -17.02
N ILE A 497 -7.20 -16.60 -16.61
CA ILE A 497 -8.30 -15.73 -17.04
C ILE A 497 -8.06 -14.29 -16.58
N ALA A 498 -7.64 -14.08 -15.33
CA ALA A 498 -7.28 -12.76 -14.83
C ALA A 498 -6.15 -12.12 -15.66
N THR A 499 -5.12 -12.89 -16.03
CA THR A 499 -4.01 -12.42 -16.89
C THR A 499 -4.50 -12.02 -18.28
N LEU A 500 -5.39 -12.81 -18.89
CA LEU A 500 -5.95 -12.49 -20.22
C LEU A 500 -6.83 -11.23 -20.19
N LEU A 501 -7.63 -11.06 -19.13
CA LEU A 501 -8.44 -9.84 -18.94
C LEU A 501 -7.56 -8.61 -18.65
N THR A 502 -6.53 -8.76 -17.81
CA THR A 502 -5.55 -7.69 -17.58
C THR A 502 -4.89 -7.27 -18.90
N ALA A 503 -4.46 -8.23 -19.72
CA ALA A 503 -3.90 -7.95 -21.04
C ALA A 503 -4.88 -7.24 -21.98
N LEU A 504 -6.15 -7.64 -21.96
CA LEU A 504 -7.21 -6.98 -22.73
C LEU A 504 -7.34 -5.51 -22.32
N PHE A 505 -7.38 -5.20 -21.02
CA PHE A 505 -7.50 -3.84 -20.55
C PHE A 505 -6.25 -3.00 -20.83
N LEU A 506 -5.06 -3.52 -20.55
CA LEU A 506 -3.79 -2.82 -20.81
C LEU A 506 -3.61 -2.47 -22.28
N LYS A 507 -4.01 -3.34 -23.18
CA LYS A 507 -3.78 -3.13 -24.62
C LYS A 507 -4.92 -2.42 -25.33
N HIS A 508 -6.16 -2.75 -25.00
CA HIS A 508 -7.33 -2.31 -25.77
C HIS A 508 -8.18 -1.27 -25.05
N PHE A 509 -8.01 -1.10 -23.75
CA PHE A 509 -8.70 -0.08 -22.96
C PHE A 509 -7.74 0.69 -22.04
N PRO A 510 -6.57 1.17 -22.55
CA PRO A 510 -5.58 1.83 -21.72
C PRO A 510 -6.16 3.05 -20.99
N ALA A 511 -7.04 3.82 -21.62
CA ALA A 511 -7.69 4.96 -21.00
C ALA A 511 -8.50 4.62 -19.74
N LEU A 512 -9.08 3.40 -19.65
CA LEU A 512 -9.75 2.95 -18.42
C LEU A 512 -8.75 2.60 -17.31
N VAL A 513 -7.58 2.09 -17.67
CA VAL A 513 -6.50 1.78 -16.73
C VAL A 513 -5.88 3.07 -16.21
N ASP A 514 -5.53 4.00 -17.11
CA ASP A 514 -4.94 5.30 -16.76
C ASP A 514 -5.88 6.15 -15.89
N ALA A 515 -7.19 6.07 -16.15
CA ALA A 515 -8.20 6.73 -15.33
C ALA A 515 -8.51 5.99 -14.02
N GLY A 516 -7.87 4.84 -13.75
CA GLY A 516 -7.99 4.12 -12.49
C GLY A 516 -9.29 3.34 -12.30
N HIS A 517 -9.96 2.96 -13.38
CA HIS A 517 -11.27 2.27 -13.33
C HIS A 517 -11.18 0.73 -13.27
N VAL A 518 -10.00 0.14 -13.46
CA VAL A 518 -9.84 -1.33 -13.56
C VAL A 518 -9.20 -1.89 -12.30
N PHE A 519 -9.81 -2.95 -11.76
CA PHE A 519 -9.38 -3.60 -10.52
C PHE A 519 -9.38 -5.13 -10.66
N VAL A 520 -8.56 -5.80 -9.85
CA VAL A 520 -8.58 -7.25 -9.68
C VAL A 520 -9.02 -7.54 -8.24
N ALA A 521 -10.04 -8.37 -8.09
CA ALA A 521 -10.48 -8.84 -6.78
C ALA A 521 -9.59 -10.00 -6.30
N MET A 522 -9.32 -10.03 -5.02
CA MET A 522 -8.52 -11.07 -4.35
C MET A 522 -9.46 -11.93 -3.47
N PRO A 523 -10.04 -13.01 -4.02
CA PRO A 523 -10.85 -13.91 -3.20
C PRO A 523 -9.96 -14.69 -2.22
N PRO A 524 -10.46 -15.00 -1.01
CA PRO A 524 -9.70 -15.77 -0.04
C PRO A 524 -9.65 -17.25 -0.42
N LEU A 525 -8.50 -17.90 -0.14
CA LEU A 525 -8.35 -19.34 -0.25
C LEU A 525 -8.88 -20.09 0.99
N PHE A 526 -8.88 -19.43 2.15
CA PHE A 526 -9.24 -20.08 3.41
C PHE A 526 -10.30 -19.30 4.17
N ARG A 527 -11.16 -20.06 4.81
CA ARG A 527 -12.07 -19.60 5.87
C ARG A 527 -11.71 -20.30 7.17
N VAL A 528 -11.55 -19.54 8.22
CA VAL A 528 -11.28 -20.02 9.59
C VAL A 528 -12.45 -19.63 10.48
N ASP A 529 -13.17 -20.61 10.97
CA ASP A 529 -14.28 -20.44 11.92
C ASP A 529 -13.77 -20.73 13.33
N VAL A 530 -14.04 -19.82 14.29
CA VAL A 530 -13.72 -19.98 15.70
C VAL A 530 -14.92 -19.58 16.54
N GLY A 531 -15.68 -20.52 16.98
CA GLY A 531 -16.93 -20.26 17.71
C GLY A 531 -17.94 -19.49 16.85
N LYS A 532 -18.14 -18.19 17.13
CA LYS A 532 -19.01 -17.31 16.34
C LYS A 532 -18.26 -16.35 15.41
N GLN A 533 -16.94 -16.37 15.45
CA GLN A 533 -16.10 -15.50 14.63
C GLN A 533 -15.67 -16.21 13.36
N VAL A 534 -15.64 -15.48 12.27
CA VAL A 534 -15.23 -15.97 10.95
C VAL A 534 -14.11 -15.08 10.44
N PHE A 535 -13.03 -15.70 9.96
CA PHE A 535 -11.90 -15.03 9.36
C PHE A 535 -11.68 -15.57 7.95
N TYR A 536 -11.16 -14.73 7.06
CA TYR A 536 -10.83 -15.11 5.70
C TYR A 536 -9.35 -14.81 5.43
N ALA A 537 -8.61 -15.76 4.88
CA ALA A 537 -7.21 -15.64 4.53
C ALA A 537 -6.99 -15.85 3.03
N LEU A 538 -6.15 -15.01 2.41
CA LEU A 538 -5.84 -15.10 0.98
C LEU A 538 -4.97 -16.32 0.66
N ASP A 539 -4.06 -16.67 1.57
CA ASP A 539 -3.05 -17.70 1.37
C ASP A 539 -2.73 -18.47 2.66
N GLU A 540 -1.82 -19.42 2.57
CA GLU A 540 -1.35 -20.24 3.69
C GLU A 540 -0.67 -19.41 4.78
N GLU A 541 0.03 -18.35 4.43
CA GLU A 541 0.76 -17.50 5.36
C GLU A 541 -0.20 -16.65 6.19
N GLU A 542 -1.17 -16.02 5.54
CA GLU A 542 -2.24 -15.29 6.22
C GLU A 542 -3.05 -16.21 7.15
N LYS A 543 -3.36 -17.42 6.69
CA LYS A 543 -4.03 -18.43 7.51
C LYS A 543 -3.21 -18.75 8.76
N ARG A 544 -1.90 -18.99 8.61
CA ARG A 544 -1.01 -19.27 9.76
C ARG A 544 -0.99 -18.10 10.73
N THR A 545 -0.82 -16.89 10.22
CA THR A 545 -0.83 -15.67 11.05
C THR A 545 -2.14 -15.50 11.81
N MET A 546 -3.27 -15.83 11.18
CA MET A 546 -4.59 -15.80 11.83
C MET A 546 -4.71 -16.86 12.93
N LEU A 547 -4.24 -18.07 12.68
CA LEU A 547 -4.25 -19.15 13.68
C LEU A 547 -3.38 -18.79 14.89
N ASP A 548 -2.19 -18.24 14.66
CA ASP A 548 -1.29 -17.76 15.73
C ASP A 548 -1.93 -16.61 16.53
N LYS A 549 -2.67 -15.73 15.85
CA LYS A 549 -3.42 -14.65 16.51
C LYS A 549 -4.55 -15.19 17.38
N ILE A 550 -5.33 -16.15 16.87
CA ILE A 550 -6.42 -16.81 17.59
C ILE A 550 -5.88 -17.47 18.87
N GLU A 551 -4.72 -18.12 18.79
CA GLU A 551 -4.07 -18.77 19.92
C GLU A 551 -3.56 -17.74 20.96
N ARG A 552 -2.87 -16.70 20.51
CA ARG A 552 -2.37 -15.61 21.39
C ARG A 552 -3.49 -14.88 22.12
N GLU A 553 -4.56 -14.56 21.42
CA GLU A 553 -5.74 -13.85 21.97
C GLU A 553 -6.65 -14.80 22.77
N LYS A 554 -6.33 -16.11 22.81
CA LYS A 554 -7.11 -17.15 23.52
C LYS A 554 -8.59 -17.11 23.16
N ILE A 555 -8.91 -16.91 21.88
CA ILE A 555 -10.28 -16.87 21.39
C ILE A 555 -10.90 -18.25 21.63
N LYS A 556 -11.96 -18.31 22.42
CA LYS A 556 -12.62 -19.57 22.79
C LYS A 556 -13.51 -20.07 21.65
N GLY A 557 -13.34 -21.32 21.26
CA GLY A 557 -14.18 -22.00 20.28
C GLY A 557 -13.44 -23.15 19.62
N GLN A 558 -14.17 -24.04 18.99
CA GLN A 558 -13.58 -25.05 18.11
C GLN A 558 -13.11 -24.35 16.84
N ILE A 559 -11.87 -24.58 16.45
CA ILE A 559 -11.31 -24.04 15.20
C ILE A 559 -11.65 -25.00 14.07
N SER A 560 -12.26 -24.48 13.02
CA SER A 560 -12.49 -25.20 11.75
C SER A 560 -11.91 -24.40 10.61
N VAL A 561 -11.11 -25.05 9.76
CA VAL A 561 -10.50 -24.42 8.58
C VAL A 561 -11.09 -25.06 7.33
N THR A 562 -11.65 -24.25 6.46
CA THR A 562 -12.18 -24.66 5.16
C THR A 562 -11.33 -24.02 4.06
N ARG A 563 -10.83 -24.81 3.11
CA ARG A 563 -10.16 -24.32 1.91
C ARG A 563 -11.17 -24.25 0.76
N PHE A 564 -11.20 -23.11 0.07
CA PHE A 564 -11.97 -22.94 -1.18
C PHE A 564 -11.07 -23.27 -2.37
N LYS A 565 -11.56 -24.08 -3.29
CA LYS A 565 -10.87 -24.38 -4.57
C LYS A 565 -11.24 -23.37 -5.66
N GLY A 566 -12.40 -22.71 -5.51
CA GLY A 566 -12.86 -21.68 -6.42
C GLY A 566 -14.10 -20.97 -5.90
N LEU A 567 -14.49 -19.89 -6.57
CA LEU A 567 -15.65 -19.04 -6.24
C LEU A 567 -16.98 -19.81 -6.26
N GLY A 568 -17.05 -20.87 -7.06
CA GLY A 568 -18.22 -21.73 -7.15
C GLY A 568 -18.50 -22.56 -5.88
N GLU A 569 -17.51 -22.73 -5.01
CA GLU A 569 -17.64 -23.42 -3.71
C GLU A 569 -18.12 -22.49 -2.61
N MET A 570 -18.05 -21.18 -2.82
CA MET A 570 -18.54 -20.19 -1.87
C MET A 570 -20.05 -20.02 -2.03
N ASN A 571 -20.77 -20.10 -0.92
CA ASN A 571 -22.16 -19.68 -0.95
C ASN A 571 -22.26 -18.15 -1.11
N PRO A 572 -23.41 -17.60 -1.54
CA PRO A 572 -23.56 -16.17 -1.81
C PRO A 572 -23.19 -15.27 -0.62
N GLN A 573 -23.46 -15.70 0.62
CA GLN A 573 -23.12 -14.93 1.81
C GLN A 573 -21.60 -14.88 2.03
N GLN A 574 -20.90 -16.00 1.89
CA GLN A 574 -19.44 -16.07 2.00
C GLN A 574 -18.77 -15.21 0.94
N LEU A 575 -19.25 -15.30 -0.30
CA LEU A 575 -18.74 -14.50 -1.42
C LEU A 575 -18.98 -13.00 -1.21
N ARG A 576 -20.15 -12.64 -0.65
CA ARG A 576 -20.44 -11.26 -0.25
C ARG A 576 -19.48 -10.77 0.80
N GLU A 577 -19.36 -11.48 1.91
CA GLU A 577 -18.58 -11.08 3.09
C GLU A 577 -17.07 -11.01 2.82
N SER A 578 -16.56 -11.83 1.92
CA SER A 578 -15.12 -11.93 1.67
C SER A 578 -14.62 -11.13 0.46
N THR A 579 -15.46 -11.02 -0.61
CA THR A 579 -14.94 -10.60 -1.92
C THR A 579 -15.74 -9.48 -2.59
N ILE A 580 -17.05 -9.37 -2.34
CA ILE A 580 -17.91 -8.41 -3.06
C ILE A 580 -18.23 -7.17 -2.23
N HIS A 581 -18.43 -7.31 -0.91
CA HIS A 581 -18.84 -6.20 -0.06
C HIS A 581 -17.72 -5.13 0.05
N PRO A 582 -18.01 -3.85 -0.16
CA PRO A 582 -17.01 -2.78 -0.19
C PRO A 582 -16.10 -2.71 1.05
N ASP A 583 -16.64 -2.97 2.24
CA ASP A 583 -15.90 -2.81 3.50
C ASP A 583 -14.97 -3.99 3.82
N THR A 584 -15.17 -5.14 3.18
CA THR A 584 -14.46 -6.38 3.57
C THR A 584 -13.63 -6.99 2.44
N ARG A 585 -13.92 -6.61 1.20
CA ARG A 585 -13.20 -7.10 0.01
C ARG A 585 -11.81 -6.52 -0.09
N ARG A 586 -10.95 -7.20 -0.84
CA ARG A 586 -9.64 -6.71 -1.26
C ARG A 586 -9.62 -6.56 -2.77
N LEU A 587 -9.31 -5.35 -3.23
CA LEU A 587 -9.15 -5.02 -4.65
C LEU A 587 -7.74 -4.49 -4.88
N VAL A 588 -7.10 -4.95 -5.94
CA VAL A 588 -5.84 -4.40 -6.46
C VAL A 588 -6.19 -3.58 -7.69
N GLN A 589 -5.85 -2.30 -7.68
CA GLN A 589 -6.03 -1.42 -8.85
C GLN A 589 -4.99 -1.77 -9.91
N LEU A 590 -5.42 -1.88 -11.15
CA LEU A 590 -4.49 -2.05 -12.27
C LEU A 590 -3.89 -0.68 -12.63
N THR A 591 -2.57 -0.57 -12.56
CA THR A 591 -1.82 0.65 -12.89
C THR A 591 -0.73 0.35 -13.92
N ILE A 592 -0.29 1.37 -14.65
CA ILE A 592 0.84 1.30 -15.58
C ILE A 592 1.88 2.28 -15.07
N ASP A 593 2.88 1.78 -14.33
CA ASP A 593 3.96 2.62 -13.79
C ASP A 593 5.05 2.89 -14.84
N ASP A 594 5.34 1.90 -15.69
CA ASP A 594 6.26 1.98 -16.81
C ASP A 594 5.67 1.26 -18.02
N GLY A 595 5.25 2.02 -19.02
CA GLY A 595 4.58 1.50 -20.21
C GLY A 595 5.46 0.56 -21.04
N GLU A 596 6.77 0.83 -21.16
CA GLU A 596 7.69 -0.01 -21.95
C GLU A 596 7.96 -1.34 -21.24
N GLN A 597 8.22 -1.30 -19.94
CA GLN A 597 8.43 -2.51 -19.14
C GLN A 597 7.16 -3.37 -19.08
N THR A 598 6.01 -2.75 -18.84
CA THR A 598 4.71 -3.43 -18.82
C THR A 598 4.45 -4.12 -20.16
N HIS A 599 4.63 -3.40 -21.28
CA HIS A 599 4.45 -3.97 -22.60
C HIS A 599 5.43 -5.11 -22.89
N SER A 600 6.72 -4.95 -22.55
CA SER A 600 7.75 -5.98 -22.72
C SER A 600 7.45 -7.25 -21.93
N LEU A 601 7.00 -7.10 -20.68
CA LEU A 601 6.63 -8.22 -19.82
C LEU A 601 5.39 -8.95 -20.36
N MET A 602 4.34 -8.22 -20.71
CA MET A 602 3.12 -8.80 -21.26
C MET A 602 3.36 -9.45 -22.63
N ASP A 603 4.22 -8.87 -23.45
CA ASP A 603 4.64 -9.48 -24.72
C ASP A 603 5.39 -10.80 -24.48
N MET A 604 6.33 -10.81 -23.55
CA MET A 604 7.04 -12.04 -23.16
C MET A 604 6.06 -13.11 -22.65
N LEU A 605 5.08 -12.73 -21.84
CA LEU A 605 4.12 -13.67 -21.26
C LEU A 605 3.11 -14.20 -22.28
N LEU A 606 2.62 -13.39 -23.24
CA LEU A 606 1.45 -13.69 -24.05
C LEU A 606 1.70 -13.86 -25.55
N ALA A 607 2.79 -13.29 -26.10
CA ALA A 607 3.08 -13.41 -27.52
C ALA A 607 3.52 -14.83 -27.89
N LYS A 608 2.94 -15.41 -28.94
CA LYS A 608 3.23 -16.77 -29.40
C LYS A 608 4.71 -16.97 -29.72
N LYS A 609 5.35 -15.94 -30.30
CA LYS A 609 6.75 -15.98 -30.71
C LYS A 609 7.75 -16.00 -29.57
N ARG A 610 7.32 -15.65 -28.35
CA ARG A 610 8.19 -15.55 -27.14
C ARG A 610 8.20 -16.81 -26.27
N ALA A 611 7.80 -17.98 -26.81
CA ALA A 611 7.76 -19.23 -26.06
C ALA A 611 9.13 -19.67 -25.50
N SER A 612 10.23 -19.43 -26.25
CA SER A 612 11.59 -19.68 -25.78
C SER A 612 12.00 -18.79 -24.62
N ASP A 613 11.57 -17.51 -24.66
CA ASP A 613 11.89 -16.53 -23.64
C ASP A 613 11.15 -16.85 -22.33
N ARG A 614 9.86 -17.25 -22.42
CA ARG A 614 9.09 -17.77 -21.28
C ARG A 614 9.75 -18.98 -20.64
N LYS A 615 10.25 -19.92 -21.47
CA LYS A 615 10.95 -21.09 -20.95
C LYS A 615 12.20 -20.68 -20.18
N GLY A 616 13.04 -19.81 -20.74
CA GLY A 616 14.23 -19.29 -20.08
C GLY A 616 13.93 -18.49 -18.81
N TRP A 617 12.81 -17.74 -18.82
CA TRP A 617 12.34 -17.01 -17.64
C TRP A 617 11.87 -17.97 -16.53
N LEU A 618 11.10 -19.00 -16.88
CA LEU A 618 10.68 -20.06 -15.95
C LEU A 618 11.87 -20.85 -15.39
N GLU A 619 12.87 -21.18 -16.22
CA GLU A 619 14.08 -21.85 -15.77
C GLU A 619 14.90 -21.00 -14.77
N LYS A 620 14.87 -19.67 -14.92
CA LYS A 620 15.59 -18.74 -14.03
C LYS A 620 14.83 -18.37 -12.76
N LYS A 621 13.49 -18.29 -12.83
CA LYS A 621 12.63 -17.77 -11.76
C LYS A 621 11.58 -18.77 -11.26
N GLY A 622 11.51 -19.95 -11.85
CA GLY A 622 10.51 -20.97 -11.49
C GLY A 622 10.60 -21.45 -10.04
N ASP A 623 11.82 -21.44 -9.48
CA ASP A 623 12.06 -21.79 -8.07
C ASP A 623 11.47 -20.75 -7.08
N LEU A 624 11.07 -19.56 -7.58
CA LEU A 624 10.42 -18.51 -6.79
C LEU A 624 8.89 -18.68 -6.74
N ALA A 625 8.33 -19.56 -7.59
CA ALA A 625 6.91 -19.85 -7.56
C ALA A 625 6.59 -20.81 -6.40
N SER A 626 5.68 -20.44 -5.52
CA SER A 626 5.07 -21.39 -4.59
C SER A 626 4.21 -22.34 -5.40
N LEU A 627 4.76 -23.52 -5.72
CA LEU A 627 3.96 -24.63 -6.24
C LEU A 627 3.17 -25.20 -5.06
N GLU A 628 1.92 -24.83 -4.96
CA GLU A 628 0.96 -25.61 -4.20
C GLU A 628 0.61 -26.87 -5.01
N VAL A 629 1.13 -28.02 -4.59
CA VAL A 629 0.76 -29.34 -5.10
C VAL A 629 -0.47 -29.83 -4.34
#